data_5c376dc40f57579d0b9f16bbdbdcc4fa
#
_entry.id   5c376dc40f57579d0b9f16bbdbdcc4fa
#
_cell.length_a   1.000
_cell.length_b   1.000
_cell.length_c   1.000
_cell.angle_alpha   90.00
_cell.angle_beta   90.00
_cell.angle_gamma   90.00
#
_symmetry.space_group_name_H-M   'P 1'
#
loop_
_entity.id
_entity.type
_entity.pdbx_description
1 polymer ?
#
loop_
_entity_poly.entity_id
_entity_poly.type
_entity_poly.pdbx_seq_one_letter_code
_entity_poly.pdbx_strand_id
1 'polypeptide(L)'
;MFKVVIKGQFNINTILILSTIFLFTFILLSLPESEAADNARDVLVMYAGSLVKIFENDIVPSFSNQTGLNLVGEGKGSVQISNMILDGFRRPDVFLSADTLPIEKLINHNPPLAHWFVNFASGEIVIAYNPNSPFAYDLQRTSKGEIPWYQVLEEKGFKFRRTDPELDPKGYYTIIVAKLANLYYNDSTIKDTILAEDRNKEQIFPEEILKSLLESGQIDAVAAYKHEAIARGLPYITLPSQINLGDPRYSSFYNQASYTQGMNNTIHGKPILFSFTIPDTVRNINGAISFAKYLISP
;
A
#
# COMPACT_ATOMS: atom_id res chain seq x y z
N MET A 1 -38.78 2.26 -65.38
CA MET A 1 -38.46 0.84 -65.08
C MET A 1 -37.34 0.40 -66.02
N PHE A 2 -36.13 0.59 -65.60
CA PHE A 2 -34.91 0.20 -66.36
C PHE A 2 -34.39 -1.13 -65.84
N LYS A 3 -34.45 -2.14 -66.70
CA LYS A 3 -33.88 -3.45 -66.42
C LYS A 3 -32.42 -3.47 -66.93
N VAL A 4 -31.45 -3.42 -66.00
CA VAL A 4 -30.03 -3.64 -66.37
C VAL A 4 -29.82 -5.15 -66.37
N VAL A 5 -29.52 -5.73 -67.53
CA VAL A 5 -29.15 -7.14 -67.66
C VAL A 5 -27.63 -7.16 -67.83
N ILE A 6 -26.88 -7.55 -66.79
CA ILE A 6 -25.47 -7.81 -66.88
C ILE A 6 -25.28 -9.25 -67.29
N LYS A 7 -24.88 -9.48 -68.57
CA LYS A 7 -24.37 -10.76 -69.03
C LYS A 7 -22.82 -10.72 -68.89
N GLY A 8 -22.31 -11.30 -67.84
CA GLY A 8 -20.89 -11.56 -67.69
C GLY A 8 -20.69 -12.97 -67.13
N GLN A 9 -19.98 -13.83 -67.85
CA GLN A 9 -19.48 -15.10 -67.30
C GLN A 9 -18.35 -14.77 -66.36
N PHE A 10 -18.59 -14.78 -65.04
CA PHE A 10 -17.56 -14.66 -64.03
C PHE A 10 -16.93 -16.04 -63.80
N ASN A 11 -15.60 -16.13 -63.97
CA ASN A 11 -14.86 -17.34 -63.68
C ASN A 11 -14.93 -17.64 -62.18
N ILE A 12 -15.11 -18.91 -61.80
CA ILE A 12 -15.22 -19.37 -60.39
C ILE A 12 -14.10 -18.82 -59.54
N ASN A 13 -12.88 -18.70 -60.06
CA ASN A 13 -11.72 -18.15 -59.37
C ASN A 13 -11.88 -16.65 -59.04
N THR A 14 -12.59 -15.86 -59.86
CA THR A 14 -12.86 -14.42 -59.60
C THR A 14 -13.87 -14.24 -58.47
N ILE A 15 -14.86 -15.14 -58.38
CA ILE A 15 -15.87 -15.15 -57.31
C ILE A 15 -15.21 -15.54 -55.96
N LEU A 16 -14.32 -16.54 -55.97
CA LEU A 16 -13.56 -16.93 -54.79
C LEU A 16 -12.62 -15.80 -54.26
N ILE A 17 -11.95 -15.07 -55.15
CA ILE A 17 -11.08 -13.95 -54.76
C ILE A 17 -11.89 -12.80 -54.18
N LEU A 18 -13.03 -12.48 -54.77
CA LEU A 18 -13.92 -11.43 -54.24
C LEU A 18 -14.54 -11.82 -52.91
N SER A 19 -14.90 -13.11 -52.71
CA SER A 19 -15.45 -13.58 -51.44
C SER A 19 -14.38 -13.61 -50.32
N THR A 20 -13.14 -13.95 -50.63
CA THR A 20 -12.04 -13.90 -49.64
C THR A 20 -11.66 -12.46 -49.29
N ILE A 21 -11.66 -11.52 -50.23
CA ILE A 21 -11.39 -10.10 -49.94
C ILE A 21 -12.53 -9.51 -49.07
N PHE A 22 -13.79 -9.87 -49.36
CA PHE A 22 -14.95 -9.39 -48.57
C PHE A 22 -14.93 -9.99 -47.16
N LEU A 23 -14.53 -11.25 -46.98
CA LEU A 23 -14.40 -11.89 -45.67
C LEU A 23 -13.24 -11.28 -44.86
N PHE A 24 -12.12 -10.95 -45.53
CA PHE A 24 -10.97 -10.34 -44.88
C PHE A 24 -11.24 -8.89 -44.46
N THR A 25 -11.98 -8.11 -45.26
CA THR A 25 -12.41 -6.75 -44.88
C THR A 25 -13.45 -6.78 -43.75
N PHE A 26 -14.31 -7.79 -43.68
CA PHE A 26 -15.31 -7.92 -42.60
C PHE A 26 -14.62 -8.33 -41.27
N ILE A 27 -13.57 -9.17 -41.31
CA ILE A 27 -12.77 -9.55 -40.15
C ILE A 27 -11.94 -8.37 -39.63
N LEU A 28 -11.41 -7.50 -40.52
CA LEU A 28 -10.68 -6.29 -40.10
C LEU A 28 -11.59 -5.21 -39.48
N LEU A 29 -12.89 -5.18 -39.86
CA LEU A 29 -13.88 -4.24 -39.28
C LEU A 29 -14.50 -4.76 -37.96
N SER A 30 -14.27 -6.04 -37.61
CA SER A 30 -14.76 -6.66 -36.37
C SER A 30 -13.70 -6.91 -35.30
N LEU A 31 -12.51 -6.35 -35.44
CA LEU A 31 -11.57 -6.32 -34.33
C LEU A 31 -12.13 -5.41 -33.25
N PRO A 32 -12.28 -5.88 -32.01
CA PRO A 32 -12.86 -5.06 -30.97
C PRO A 32 -11.95 -3.86 -30.68
N GLU A 33 -12.45 -2.67 -30.97
CA GLU A 33 -11.85 -1.39 -30.51
C GLU A 33 -11.85 -1.30 -28.95
N SER A 34 -12.45 -2.29 -28.28
CA SER A 34 -12.73 -2.22 -26.85
C SER A 34 -11.52 -2.44 -25.94
N GLU A 35 -10.56 -3.32 -26.31
CA GLU A 35 -9.42 -3.58 -25.42
C GLU A 35 -8.39 -2.43 -25.38
N ALA A 36 -8.17 -1.74 -26.47
CA ALA A 36 -7.24 -0.60 -26.51
C ALA A 36 -7.83 0.65 -25.85
N ALA A 37 -9.16 0.83 -25.96
CA ALA A 37 -9.88 1.95 -25.34
C ALA A 37 -10.09 1.74 -23.84
N ASP A 38 -10.28 0.52 -23.34
CA ASP A 38 -10.36 0.20 -21.91
C ASP A 38 -8.99 0.39 -21.23
N ASN A 39 -7.90 -0.07 -21.85
CA ASN A 39 -6.55 0.13 -21.32
C ASN A 39 -6.14 1.61 -21.24
N ALA A 40 -6.71 2.50 -22.05
CA ALA A 40 -6.45 3.93 -21.98
C ALA A 40 -7.17 4.64 -20.83
N ARG A 41 -8.18 4.01 -20.23
CA ARG A 41 -8.93 4.53 -19.07
C ARG A 41 -8.38 4.06 -17.73
N ASP A 42 -7.62 2.96 -17.71
CA ASP A 42 -7.09 2.39 -16.49
C ASP A 42 -5.82 3.11 -16.04
N VAL A 43 -5.75 3.42 -14.75
CA VAL A 43 -4.56 3.90 -14.06
C VAL A 43 -4.17 2.85 -13.02
N LEU A 44 -3.03 2.19 -13.24
CA LEU A 44 -2.52 1.19 -12.31
C LEU A 44 -1.84 1.87 -11.12
N VAL A 45 -2.39 1.69 -9.93
CA VAL A 45 -1.87 2.27 -8.70
C VAL A 45 -1.40 1.16 -7.76
N MET A 46 -0.12 1.17 -7.41
CA MET A 46 0.38 0.35 -6.31
C MET A 46 0.50 1.20 -5.06
N TYR A 47 0.01 0.70 -3.93
CA TYR A 47 -0.07 1.49 -2.69
C TYR A 47 0.22 0.67 -1.44
N ALA A 48 0.65 1.36 -0.38
CA ALA A 48 0.86 0.76 0.94
C ALA A 48 -0.41 0.03 1.40
N GLY A 49 -0.28 -1.21 1.86
CA GLY A 49 -1.41 -2.07 2.26
C GLY A 49 -2.32 -1.45 3.32
N SER A 50 -1.80 -0.56 4.15
CA SER A 50 -2.58 0.23 5.11
C SER A 50 -3.59 1.18 4.48
N LEU A 51 -3.44 1.52 3.19
CA LEU A 51 -4.34 2.39 2.44
C LEU A 51 -5.50 1.63 1.75
N VAL A 52 -5.47 0.29 1.69
CA VAL A 52 -6.45 -0.55 0.96
C VAL A 52 -7.88 -0.08 1.21
N LYS A 53 -8.28 0.07 2.47
CA LYS A 53 -9.66 0.39 2.82
C LYS A 53 -10.11 1.76 2.32
N ILE A 54 -9.25 2.77 2.50
CA ILE A 54 -9.49 4.14 2.03
C ILE A 54 -9.44 4.20 0.51
N PHE A 55 -8.46 3.49 -0.08
CA PHE A 55 -8.29 3.47 -1.52
C PHE A 55 -9.53 2.87 -2.23
N GLU A 56 -9.94 1.69 -1.82
CA GLU A 56 -11.04 0.96 -2.48
C GLU A 56 -12.42 1.56 -2.20
N ASN A 57 -12.67 2.02 -0.97
CA ASN A 57 -14.01 2.48 -0.58
C ASN A 57 -14.26 3.96 -0.85
N ASP A 58 -13.23 4.79 -0.81
CA ASP A 58 -13.38 6.26 -0.88
C ASP A 58 -12.71 6.85 -2.12
N ILE A 59 -11.41 6.54 -2.35
CA ILE A 59 -10.61 7.15 -3.42
C ILE A 59 -11.07 6.66 -4.79
N VAL A 60 -11.17 5.35 -5.01
CA VAL A 60 -11.56 4.77 -6.32
C VAL A 60 -12.93 5.29 -6.77
N PRO A 61 -14.01 5.19 -5.97
CA PRO A 61 -15.31 5.67 -6.39
C PRO A 61 -15.34 7.18 -6.65
N SER A 62 -14.70 7.96 -5.77
CA SER A 62 -14.69 9.42 -5.88
C SER A 62 -13.92 9.88 -7.13
N PHE A 63 -12.72 9.35 -7.35
CA PHE A 63 -11.91 9.67 -8.52
C PHE A 63 -12.59 9.28 -9.83
N SER A 64 -13.15 8.06 -9.90
CA SER A 64 -13.83 7.57 -11.11
C SER A 64 -15.06 8.41 -11.44
N ASN A 65 -15.84 8.81 -10.43
CA ASN A 65 -16.99 9.70 -10.63
C ASN A 65 -16.60 11.08 -11.13
N GLN A 66 -15.46 11.63 -10.70
CA GLN A 66 -15.01 12.96 -11.09
C GLN A 66 -14.34 13.00 -12.46
N THR A 67 -13.66 11.93 -12.86
CA THR A 67 -12.78 11.95 -14.04
C THR A 67 -13.22 11.03 -15.17
N GLY A 68 -14.06 10.04 -14.88
CA GLY A 68 -14.40 8.97 -15.81
C GLY A 68 -13.26 7.97 -16.05
N LEU A 69 -12.11 8.12 -15.33
CA LEU A 69 -11.01 7.18 -15.36
C LEU A 69 -11.23 6.07 -14.33
N ASN A 70 -10.66 4.90 -14.59
CA ASN A 70 -10.71 3.77 -13.68
C ASN A 70 -9.37 3.61 -12.95
N LEU A 71 -9.40 3.36 -11.62
CA LEU A 71 -8.21 3.01 -10.84
C LEU A 71 -8.14 1.50 -10.63
N VAL A 72 -7.06 0.90 -11.07
CA VAL A 72 -6.75 -0.51 -10.79
C VAL A 72 -5.69 -0.54 -9.70
N GLY A 73 -6.07 -1.02 -8.52
CA GLY A 73 -5.25 -0.94 -7.31
C GLY A 73 -4.62 -2.26 -6.89
N GLU A 74 -3.37 -2.24 -6.42
CA GLU A 74 -2.72 -3.38 -5.75
C GLU A 74 -2.01 -2.90 -4.47
N GLY A 75 -2.51 -3.35 -3.29
CA GLY A 75 -1.95 -3.02 -1.98
C GLY A 75 -0.93 -4.05 -1.50
N LYS A 76 0.26 -3.59 -1.06
CA LYS A 76 1.34 -4.40 -0.49
C LYS A 76 2.22 -3.58 0.45
N GLY A 77 3.20 -4.20 1.13
CA GLY A 77 4.24 -3.46 1.83
C GLY A 77 5.01 -2.53 0.89
N SER A 78 5.23 -1.28 1.30
CA SER A 78 5.82 -0.27 0.40
C SER A 78 7.24 -0.63 -0.06
N VAL A 79 8.05 -1.27 0.78
CA VAL A 79 9.40 -1.76 0.40
C VAL A 79 9.28 -2.89 -0.62
N GLN A 80 8.30 -3.78 -0.43
CA GLN A 80 8.02 -4.86 -1.38
C GLN A 80 7.63 -4.28 -2.75
N ILE A 81 6.77 -3.27 -2.80
CA ILE A 81 6.38 -2.60 -4.05
C ILE A 81 7.61 -1.99 -4.74
N SER A 82 8.45 -1.28 -4.00
CA SER A 82 9.69 -0.70 -4.53
C SER A 82 10.58 -1.77 -5.14
N ASN A 83 10.75 -2.92 -4.47
CA ASN A 83 11.52 -4.04 -5.01
C ASN A 83 10.89 -4.59 -6.30
N MET A 84 9.56 -4.77 -6.34
CA MET A 84 8.86 -5.25 -7.54
C MET A 84 9.02 -4.31 -8.74
N ILE A 85 9.10 -3.00 -8.51
CA ILE A 85 9.37 -2.00 -9.56
C ILE A 85 10.83 -2.11 -10.01
N LEU A 86 11.78 -2.18 -9.09
CA LEU A 86 13.21 -2.33 -9.38
C LEU A 86 13.52 -3.58 -10.18
N ASP A 87 12.90 -4.71 -9.82
CA ASP A 87 13.09 -6.01 -10.48
C ASP A 87 12.28 -6.12 -11.80
N GLY A 88 11.49 -5.09 -12.16
CA GLY A 88 10.68 -5.06 -13.38
C GLY A 88 9.45 -5.96 -13.34
N PHE A 89 9.10 -6.54 -12.18
CA PHE A 89 7.91 -7.39 -12.01
C PHE A 89 6.60 -6.60 -12.05
N ARG A 90 6.63 -5.31 -11.69
CA ARG A 90 5.49 -4.41 -11.74
C ARG A 90 5.87 -3.07 -12.35
N ARG A 91 4.93 -2.48 -13.07
CA ARG A 91 5.08 -1.18 -13.73
C ARG A 91 3.84 -0.33 -13.47
N PRO A 92 3.66 0.15 -12.23
CA PRO A 92 2.53 1.00 -11.90
C PRO A 92 2.64 2.37 -12.57
N ASP A 93 1.49 3.01 -12.77
CA ASP A 93 1.41 4.40 -13.20
C ASP A 93 1.64 5.34 -12.03
N VAL A 94 1.19 4.95 -10.82
CA VAL A 94 1.44 5.71 -9.59
C VAL A 94 1.82 4.74 -8.46
N PHE A 95 2.80 5.14 -7.64
CA PHE A 95 3.18 4.42 -6.43
C PHE A 95 2.96 5.30 -5.19
N LEU A 96 2.08 4.83 -4.26
CA LEU A 96 1.84 5.45 -2.95
C LEU A 96 2.54 4.65 -1.86
N SER A 97 3.41 5.27 -1.13
CA SER A 97 4.23 4.66 -0.08
C SER A 97 3.88 5.19 1.32
N ALA A 98 3.97 4.34 2.33
CA ALA A 98 3.83 4.71 3.74
C ALA A 98 5.13 5.28 4.35
N ASP A 99 6.13 5.51 3.54
CA ASP A 99 7.40 6.20 3.87
C ASP A 99 8.02 6.75 2.58
N THR A 100 8.91 7.76 2.70
CA THR A 100 9.72 8.29 1.59
C THR A 100 10.78 7.31 1.11
N LEU A 101 11.40 6.54 2.02
CA LEU A 101 12.54 5.64 1.73
C LEU A 101 12.29 4.65 0.57
N PRO A 102 11.13 3.98 0.44
CA PRO A 102 10.89 3.12 -0.71
C PRO A 102 10.90 3.85 -2.05
N ILE A 103 10.48 5.13 -2.09
CA ILE A 103 10.54 5.95 -3.30
C ILE A 103 11.97 6.47 -3.51
N GLU A 104 12.66 6.90 -2.47
CA GLU A 104 14.06 7.32 -2.53
C GLU A 104 14.95 6.20 -3.09
N LYS A 105 14.64 4.94 -2.79
CA LYS A 105 15.32 3.78 -3.37
C LYS A 105 15.19 3.72 -4.89
N LEU A 106 14.03 4.10 -5.45
CA LEU A 106 13.81 4.19 -6.90
C LEU A 106 14.58 5.38 -7.50
N ILE A 107 14.62 6.51 -6.77
CA ILE A 107 15.34 7.73 -7.21
C ILE A 107 16.85 7.48 -7.24
N ASN A 108 17.38 6.77 -6.23
CA ASN A 108 18.81 6.50 -6.10
C ASN A 108 19.28 5.27 -6.90
N HIS A 109 18.38 4.60 -7.62
CA HIS A 109 18.74 3.49 -8.51
C HIS A 109 19.52 4.01 -9.73
N ASN A 110 20.30 3.16 -10.39
CA ASN A 110 21.04 3.53 -11.59
C ASN A 110 20.70 2.57 -12.76
N PRO A 111 20.00 3.01 -13.82
CA PRO A 111 19.38 4.34 -13.98
C PRO A 111 18.23 4.57 -12.98
N PRO A 112 17.92 5.83 -12.61
CA PRO A 112 16.78 6.14 -11.74
C PRO A 112 15.46 5.64 -12.34
N LEU A 113 14.53 5.21 -11.47
CA LEU A 113 13.18 4.79 -11.86
C LEU A 113 12.09 5.74 -11.32
N ALA A 114 12.48 6.77 -10.59
CA ALA A 114 11.66 7.90 -10.19
C ALA A 114 12.57 9.12 -9.99
N HIS A 115 12.02 10.35 -10.03
CA HIS A 115 12.81 11.59 -9.94
C HIS A 115 12.34 12.53 -8.83
N TRP A 116 11.18 12.26 -8.23
CA TRP A 116 10.54 13.10 -7.23
C TRP A 116 9.54 12.31 -6.40
N PHE A 117 9.13 12.87 -5.29
CA PHE A 117 7.94 12.46 -4.56
C PHE A 117 7.23 13.66 -3.92
N VAL A 118 5.95 13.47 -3.58
CA VAL A 118 5.17 14.43 -2.82
C VAL A 118 4.63 13.74 -1.57
N ASN A 119 4.80 14.39 -0.41
CA ASN A 119 4.15 13.96 0.84
C ASN A 119 2.71 14.47 0.82
N PHE A 120 1.74 13.56 0.94
CA PHE A 120 0.32 13.91 0.86
C PHE A 120 -0.44 13.68 2.18
N ALA A 121 0.12 12.89 3.11
CA ALA A 121 -0.47 12.63 4.41
C ALA A 121 0.61 12.32 5.46
N SER A 122 0.23 12.40 6.72
CA SER A 122 1.02 11.96 7.87
C SER A 122 0.32 10.80 8.60
N GLY A 123 1.08 10.03 9.37
CA GLY A 123 0.57 8.91 10.15
C GLY A 123 1.16 8.82 11.54
N GLU A 124 0.59 7.97 12.36
CA GLU A 124 1.13 7.59 13.68
C GLU A 124 0.88 6.10 13.91
N ILE A 125 1.77 5.46 14.67
CA ILE A 125 1.62 4.06 15.07
C ILE A 125 0.68 3.98 16.28
N VAL A 126 -0.24 3.02 16.21
CA VAL A 126 -1.15 2.61 17.28
C VAL A 126 -1.10 1.08 17.42
N ILE A 127 -1.64 0.56 18.52
CA ILE A 127 -1.88 -0.87 18.68
C ILE A 127 -3.38 -1.13 18.46
N ALA A 128 -3.75 -1.65 17.29
CA ALA A 128 -5.11 -2.08 17.02
C ALA A 128 -5.34 -3.47 17.62
N TYR A 129 -6.53 -3.74 18.17
CA TYR A 129 -6.79 -4.99 18.87
C TYR A 129 -8.17 -5.57 18.54
N ASN A 130 -8.31 -6.88 18.77
CA ASN A 130 -9.57 -7.59 18.66
C ASN A 130 -10.43 -7.31 19.90
N PRO A 131 -11.63 -6.74 19.78
CA PRO A 131 -12.51 -6.49 20.92
C PRO A 131 -13.02 -7.76 21.61
N ASN A 132 -12.87 -8.92 20.97
CA ASN A 132 -13.25 -10.22 21.51
C ASN A 132 -12.05 -11.05 22.01
N SER A 133 -10.85 -10.45 22.09
CA SER A 133 -9.67 -11.09 22.67
C SER A 133 -9.92 -11.48 24.13
N PRO A 134 -9.33 -12.60 24.63
CA PRO A 134 -9.31 -12.89 26.06
C PRO A 134 -8.74 -11.75 26.92
N PHE A 135 -7.92 -10.90 26.33
CA PHE A 135 -7.29 -9.73 26.95
C PHE A 135 -8.08 -8.42 26.74
N ALA A 136 -9.27 -8.46 26.14
CA ALA A 136 -10.04 -7.27 25.75
C ALA A 136 -10.32 -6.32 26.92
N TYR A 137 -10.53 -6.84 28.12
CA TYR A 137 -10.74 -6.02 29.33
C TYR A 137 -9.50 -5.15 29.64
N ASP A 138 -8.32 -5.73 29.67
CA ASP A 138 -7.09 -4.99 29.96
C ASP A 138 -6.65 -4.10 28.77
N LEU A 139 -6.89 -4.52 27.54
CA LEU A 139 -6.73 -3.67 26.35
C LEU A 139 -7.63 -2.42 26.41
N GLN A 140 -8.87 -2.56 26.88
CA GLN A 140 -9.77 -1.41 27.09
C GLN A 140 -9.29 -0.49 28.21
N ARG A 141 -8.78 -1.03 29.33
CA ARG A 141 -8.18 -0.24 30.42
C ARG A 141 -6.94 0.52 29.91
N THR A 142 -6.12 -0.15 29.13
CA THR A 142 -4.96 0.47 28.47
C THR A 142 -5.37 1.61 27.54
N SER A 143 -6.41 1.43 26.74
CA SER A 143 -6.90 2.49 25.84
C SER A 143 -7.41 3.73 26.59
N LYS A 144 -7.80 3.58 27.86
CA LYS A 144 -8.18 4.66 28.77
C LYS A 144 -6.99 5.23 29.57
N GLY A 145 -5.79 4.69 29.40
CA GLY A 145 -4.59 5.10 30.14
C GLY A 145 -4.52 4.61 31.58
N GLU A 146 -5.32 3.63 31.98
CA GLU A 146 -5.36 3.08 33.34
C GLU A 146 -4.16 2.18 33.63
N ILE A 147 -3.64 1.50 32.62
CA ILE A 147 -2.43 0.66 32.67
C ILE A 147 -1.53 0.99 31.47
N PRO A 148 -0.21 0.86 31.62
CA PRO A 148 0.73 1.04 30.52
C PRO A 148 0.46 0.07 29.37
N TRP A 149 0.52 0.55 28.14
CA TRP A 149 0.15 -0.23 26.95
C TRP A 149 1.04 -1.50 26.77
N TYR A 150 2.31 -1.42 27.12
CA TYR A 150 3.24 -2.54 26.96
C TYR A 150 2.96 -3.68 27.95
N GLN A 151 2.41 -3.40 29.12
CA GLN A 151 2.14 -4.43 30.13
C GLN A 151 1.16 -5.48 29.64
N VAL A 152 0.14 -5.11 28.86
CA VAL A 152 -0.81 -6.06 28.29
C VAL A 152 -0.14 -6.91 27.20
N LEU A 153 0.74 -6.29 26.40
CA LEU A 153 1.46 -7.00 25.33
C LEU A 153 2.47 -8.01 25.89
N GLU A 154 2.93 -7.82 27.12
CA GLU A 154 3.86 -8.71 27.85
C GLU A 154 3.16 -9.89 28.52
N GLU A 155 1.82 -9.91 28.57
CA GLU A 155 1.09 -10.96 29.24
C GLU A 155 1.32 -12.33 28.58
N LYS A 156 1.41 -13.35 29.42
CA LYS A 156 1.63 -14.72 28.95
C LYS A 156 0.50 -15.19 28.03
N GLY A 157 0.84 -15.54 26.81
CA GLY A 157 -0.11 -16.02 25.81
C GLY A 157 -0.68 -14.93 24.93
N PHE A 158 -0.35 -13.65 25.16
CA PHE A 158 -0.75 -12.54 24.30
C PHE A 158 -0.13 -12.69 22.91
N LYS A 159 -0.96 -12.60 21.88
CA LYS A 159 -0.53 -12.77 20.49
C LYS A 159 -0.48 -11.43 19.76
N PHE A 160 0.63 -10.72 19.94
CA PHE A 160 0.95 -9.53 19.17
C PHE A 160 1.56 -9.90 17.80
N ARG A 161 1.13 -9.26 16.73
CA ARG A 161 1.66 -9.48 15.37
C ARG A 161 1.94 -8.15 14.67
N ARG A 162 2.79 -8.19 13.65
CA ARG A 162 3.25 -7.01 12.89
C ARG A 162 3.69 -7.40 11.49
N THR A 163 3.87 -6.41 10.64
CA THR A 163 4.41 -6.62 9.28
C THR A 163 5.92 -6.88 9.31
N ASP A 164 6.42 -7.43 8.21
CA ASP A 164 7.84 -7.71 8.02
C ASP A 164 8.63 -6.39 7.86
N PRO A 165 9.62 -6.11 8.73
CA PRO A 165 10.41 -4.88 8.64
C PRO A 165 11.31 -4.82 7.39
N GLU A 166 11.54 -5.94 6.72
CA GLU A 166 12.28 -5.97 5.46
C GLU A 166 11.42 -5.59 4.25
N LEU A 167 10.09 -5.70 4.38
CA LEU A 167 9.15 -5.52 3.27
C LEU A 167 8.17 -4.36 3.46
N ASP A 168 7.99 -3.87 4.69
CA ASP A 168 6.98 -2.89 5.03
C ASP A 168 7.46 -1.84 6.04
N PRO A 169 7.22 -0.52 5.80
CA PRO A 169 7.58 0.55 6.73
C PRO A 169 6.98 0.38 8.12
N LYS A 170 5.73 -0.07 8.24
CA LYS A 170 5.08 -0.31 9.54
C LYS A 170 5.85 -1.33 10.37
N GLY A 171 6.47 -2.33 9.71
CA GLY A 171 7.31 -3.33 10.38
C GLY A 171 8.52 -2.71 11.07
N TYR A 172 9.33 -1.93 10.36
CA TYR A 172 10.49 -1.28 10.98
C TYR A 172 10.11 -0.13 11.92
N TYR A 173 9.03 0.60 11.66
CA TYR A 173 8.53 1.59 12.59
C TYR A 173 8.02 0.97 13.90
N THR A 174 7.45 -0.22 13.87
CA THR A 174 7.07 -0.95 15.10
C THR A 174 8.29 -1.25 15.97
N ILE A 175 9.41 -1.65 15.37
CA ILE A 175 10.65 -1.90 16.10
C ILE A 175 11.20 -0.59 16.69
N ILE A 176 11.20 0.48 15.91
CA ILE A 176 11.65 1.80 16.35
C ILE A 176 10.78 2.31 17.52
N VAL A 177 9.45 2.17 17.43
CA VAL A 177 8.51 2.51 18.52
C VAL A 177 8.84 1.73 19.80
N ALA A 178 9.10 0.43 19.71
CA ALA A 178 9.46 -0.39 20.87
C ALA A 178 10.80 0.03 21.49
N LYS A 179 11.79 0.41 20.67
CA LYS A 179 13.07 0.97 21.13
C LYS A 179 12.91 2.35 21.77
N LEU A 180 12.04 3.20 21.20
CA LEU A 180 11.69 4.49 21.80
C LEU A 180 10.95 4.33 23.13
N ALA A 181 10.14 3.27 23.26
CA ALA A 181 9.47 2.96 24.53
C ALA A 181 10.50 2.65 25.63
N ASN A 182 11.55 1.88 25.33
CA ASN A 182 12.63 1.67 26.29
C ASN A 182 13.21 2.99 26.81
N LEU A 183 13.45 3.95 25.91
CA LEU A 183 14.00 5.26 26.28
C LEU A 183 12.98 6.10 27.04
N TYR A 184 11.75 6.14 26.60
CA TYR A 184 10.69 6.97 27.17
C TYR A 184 10.29 6.54 28.58
N TYR A 185 10.17 5.23 28.82
CA TYR A 185 9.82 4.67 30.12
C TYR A 185 11.03 4.39 31.01
N ASN A 186 12.25 4.61 30.51
CA ASN A 186 13.51 4.25 31.17
C ASN A 186 13.52 2.78 31.62
N ASP A 187 13.05 1.90 30.74
CA ASP A 187 13.00 0.45 30.95
C ASP A 187 13.55 -0.26 29.69
N SER A 188 14.74 -0.82 29.81
CA SER A 188 15.44 -1.46 28.70
C SER A 188 14.83 -2.81 28.28
N THR A 189 13.84 -3.33 28.99
CA THR A 189 13.26 -4.66 28.77
C THR A 189 12.04 -4.65 27.85
N ILE A 190 11.32 -3.53 27.73
CA ILE A 190 10.03 -3.44 27.01
C ILE A 190 10.14 -3.98 25.57
N LYS A 191 11.13 -3.52 24.81
CA LYS A 191 11.33 -3.97 23.42
C LYS A 191 11.52 -5.48 23.33
N ASP A 192 12.40 -6.03 24.17
CA ASP A 192 12.74 -7.45 24.12
C ASP A 192 11.58 -8.34 24.63
N THR A 193 10.82 -7.87 25.59
CA THR A 193 9.62 -8.58 26.08
C THR A 193 8.50 -8.61 25.04
N ILE A 194 8.24 -7.50 24.36
CA ILE A 194 7.17 -7.42 23.37
C ILE A 194 7.55 -8.11 22.05
N LEU A 195 8.78 -7.91 21.56
CA LEU A 195 9.20 -8.34 20.23
C LEU A 195 10.10 -9.59 20.24
N ALA A 196 10.73 -9.92 21.38
CA ALA A 196 11.82 -10.87 21.52
C ALA A 196 13.03 -10.43 20.66
N GLU A 197 12.92 -10.49 19.36
CA GLU A 197 13.94 -10.05 18.40
C GLU A 197 13.33 -9.21 17.27
N ASP A 198 14.15 -8.40 16.61
CA ASP A 198 13.71 -7.48 15.55
C ASP A 198 13.06 -8.23 14.35
N ARG A 199 13.49 -9.47 14.08
CA ARG A 199 12.98 -10.35 13.00
C ARG A 199 12.30 -11.60 13.51
N ASN A 200 11.55 -11.50 14.60
CA ASN A 200 10.79 -12.61 15.16
C ASN A 200 9.78 -13.17 14.16
N LYS A 201 10.09 -14.33 13.61
CA LYS A 201 9.27 -14.99 12.58
C LYS A 201 7.89 -15.39 13.06
N GLU A 202 7.70 -15.57 14.37
CA GLU A 202 6.39 -15.89 14.94
C GLU A 202 5.46 -14.67 14.97
N GLN A 203 6.02 -13.46 14.92
CA GLN A 203 5.25 -12.22 14.94
C GLN A 203 5.05 -11.59 13.56
N ILE A 204 5.85 -11.99 12.56
CA ILE A 204 5.91 -11.35 11.26
C ILE A 204 4.96 -12.05 10.29
N PHE A 205 4.04 -11.25 9.70
CA PHE A 205 3.09 -11.70 8.69
C PHE A 205 3.00 -10.68 7.55
N PRO A 206 2.62 -11.13 6.33
CA PRO A 206 2.25 -10.21 5.26
C PRO A 206 1.09 -9.30 5.68
N GLU A 207 1.10 -8.06 5.22
CA GLU A 207 0.08 -7.05 5.53
C GLU A 207 -1.34 -7.56 5.27
N GLU A 208 -1.52 -8.26 4.15
CA GLU A 208 -2.83 -8.72 3.67
C GLU A 208 -3.47 -9.75 4.62
N ILE A 209 -2.65 -10.50 5.37
CA ILE A 209 -3.12 -11.58 6.26
C ILE A 209 -3.45 -11.07 7.66
N LEU A 210 -2.73 -10.08 8.16
CA LEU A 210 -2.86 -9.59 9.54
C LEU A 210 -4.29 -9.21 9.91
N LYS A 211 -5.01 -8.58 8.98
CA LYS A 211 -6.42 -8.23 9.18
C LYS A 211 -7.28 -9.45 9.47
N SER A 212 -7.20 -10.47 8.62
CA SER A 212 -8.02 -11.67 8.74
C SER A 212 -7.72 -12.42 10.04
N LEU A 213 -6.44 -12.46 10.44
CA LEU A 213 -6.02 -13.06 11.71
C LEU A 213 -6.59 -12.30 12.92
N LEU A 214 -6.62 -10.96 12.87
CA LEU A 214 -7.17 -10.13 13.93
C LEU A 214 -8.68 -10.27 14.03
N GLU A 215 -9.41 -10.16 12.91
CA GLU A 215 -10.86 -10.27 12.85
C GLU A 215 -11.36 -11.67 13.24
N SER A 216 -10.62 -12.73 12.91
CA SER A 216 -10.96 -14.11 13.28
C SER A 216 -10.60 -14.47 14.73
N GLY A 217 -9.93 -13.59 15.47
CA GLY A 217 -9.49 -13.83 16.84
C GLY A 217 -8.31 -14.79 16.98
N GLN A 218 -7.58 -15.06 15.90
CA GLN A 218 -6.37 -15.87 15.94
C GLN A 218 -5.21 -15.14 16.60
N ILE A 219 -5.27 -13.80 16.59
CA ILE A 219 -4.33 -12.89 17.24
C ILE A 219 -5.09 -11.83 18.06
N ASP A 220 -4.44 -11.27 19.07
CA ASP A 220 -5.05 -10.33 20.00
C ASP A 220 -4.88 -8.87 19.56
N ALA A 221 -3.71 -8.52 19.06
CA ALA A 221 -3.40 -7.18 18.61
C ALA A 221 -2.37 -7.13 17.47
N VAL A 222 -2.35 -6.01 16.75
CA VAL A 222 -1.38 -5.71 15.69
C VAL A 222 -0.86 -4.29 15.82
N ALA A 223 0.38 -4.06 15.37
CA ALA A 223 0.83 -2.70 15.05
C ALA A 223 0.09 -2.21 13.81
N ALA A 224 -0.51 -1.03 13.89
CA ALA A 224 -1.28 -0.42 12.81
C ALA A 224 -0.99 1.08 12.71
N TYR A 225 -1.26 1.67 11.56
CA TYR A 225 -1.43 3.11 11.50
C TYR A 225 -2.82 3.50 12.02
N LYS A 226 -2.93 4.66 12.68
CA LYS A 226 -4.21 5.12 13.25
C LYS A 226 -5.33 5.23 12.21
N HIS A 227 -5.03 5.80 11.04
CA HIS A 227 -6.02 5.89 9.95
C HIS A 227 -6.52 4.51 9.50
N GLU A 228 -5.63 3.51 9.50
CA GLU A 228 -5.98 2.13 9.17
C GLU A 228 -6.96 1.53 10.19
N ALA A 229 -6.66 1.70 11.48
CA ALA A 229 -7.54 1.23 12.55
C ALA A 229 -8.92 1.90 12.47
N ILE A 230 -8.97 3.22 12.24
CA ILE A 230 -10.22 3.99 12.08
C ILE A 230 -11.01 3.50 10.86
N ALA A 231 -10.38 3.40 9.69
CA ALA A 231 -11.05 2.98 8.45
C ALA A 231 -11.63 1.56 8.53
N ARG A 232 -11.08 0.73 9.42
CA ARG A 232 -11.53 -0.65 9.66
C ARG A 232 -12.50 -0.77 10.83
N GLY A 233 -12.77 0.32 11.56
CA GLY A 233 -13.61 0.30 12.77
C GLY A 233 -13.01 -0.53 13.92
N LEU A 234 -11.69 -0.69 13.95
CA LEU A 234 -11.00 -1.45 14.99
C LEU A 234 -10.75 -0.55 16.21
N PRO A 235 -10.97 -1.07 17.43
CA PRO A 235 -10.48 -0.39 18.63
C PRO A 235 -8.95 -0.39 18.63
N TYR A 236 -8.38 0.69 19.18
CA TYR A 236 -6.93 0.84 19.25
C TYR A 236 -6.45 1.57 20.50
N ILE A 237 -5.22 1.33 20.87
CA ILE A 237 -4.49 2.02 21.93
C ILE A 237 -3.63 3.10 21.27
N THR A 238 -3.83 4.36 21.66
CA THR A 238 -2.95 5.46 21.26
C THR A 238 -1.68 5.43 22.10
N LEU A 239 -0.53 5.49 21.44
CA LEU A 239 0.77 5.57 22.09
C LEU A 239 1.12 7.03 22.42
N PRO A 240 1.98 7.30 23.42
CA PRO A 240 2.49 8.65 23.68
C PRO A 240 3.10 9.28 22.42
N SER A 241 2.87 10.58 22.24
CA SER A 241 3.37 11.32 21.06
C SER A 241 4.88 11.28 20.92
N GLN A 242 5.62 11.08 22.02
CA GLN A 242 7.07 10.94 22.03
C GLN A 242 7.55 9.65 21.36
N ILE A 243 6.68 8.65 21.16
CA ILE A 243 7.08 7.35 20.60
C ILE A 243 6.25 6.91 19.40
N ASN A 244 5.07 7.49 19.14
CA ASN A 244 4.15 7.04 18.08
C ASN A 244 4.55 7.45 16.66
N LEU A 245 5.61 8.25 16.51
CA LEU A 245 6.15 8.78 15.24
C LEU A 245 5.18 9.71 14.48
N GLY A 246 4.15 10.25 15.15
CA GLY A 246 3.13 11.11 14.51
C GLY A 246 3.39 12.61 14.64
N ASP A 247 4.22 13.05 15.59
CA ASP A 247 4.40 14.45 15.91
C ASP A 247 5.79 14.97 15.54
N PRO A 248 5.93 15.89 14.55
CA PRO A 248 7.22 16.44 14.14
C PRO A 248 8.02 17.13 15.23
N ARG A 249 7.38 17.58 16.31
CA ARG A 249 8.05 18.21 17.47
C ARG A 249 8.99 17.25 18.17
N TYR A 250 8.76 15.94 18.06
CA TYR A 250 9.58 14.91 18.69
C TYR A 250 10.60 14.27 17.72
N SER A 251 10.84 14.86 16.55
CA SER A 251 11.78 14.30 15.54
C SER A 251 13.16 13.98 16.11
N SER A 252 13.70 14.84 16.98
CA SER A 252 14.99 14.60 17.63
C SER A 252 14.97 13.43 18.60
N PHE A 253 13.83 13.18 19.26
CA PHE A 253 13.68 12.01 20.12
C PHE A 253 13.52 10.73 19.28
N TYR A 254 12.70 10.78 18.22
CA TYR A 254 12.53 9.65 17.30
C TYR A 254 13.85 9.18 16.71
N ASN A 255 14.72 10.10 16.33
CA ASN A 255 16.02 9.81 15.73
C ASN A 255 17.00 9.03 16.64
N GLN A 256 16.70 8.93 17.96
CA GLN A 256 17.52 8.16 18.91
C GLN A 256 17.34 6.65 18.76
N ALA A 257 16.29 6.19 18.08
CA ALA A 257 16.07 4.78 17.79
C ALA A 257 16.21 4.52 16.30
N SER A 258 16.69 3.33 15.95
CA SER A 258 16.91 2.92 14.57
C SER A 258 16.67 1.42 14.37
N TYR A 259 16.46 1.04 13.12
CA TYR A 259 16.42 -0.34 12.63
C TYR A 259 17.41 -0.49 11.48
N THR A 260 18.15 -1.60 11.43
CA THR A 260 19.01 -1.92 10.29
C THR A 260 18.33 -2.92 9.39
N GLN A 261 17.89 -2.44 8.22
CA GLN A 261 17.29 -3.24 7.17
C GLN A 261 18.38 -3.88 6.30
N GLY A 262 18.23 -5.15 6.02
CA GLY A 262 19.28 -5.87 5.30
C GLY A 262 20.61 -5.89 6.08
N MET A 263 21.73 -5.67 5.36
CA MET A 263 23.06 -5.68 5.97
C MET A 263 23.54 -4.28 6.40
N ASN A 264 23.13 -3.21 5.71
CA ASN A 264 23.77 -1.91 5.85
C ASN A 264 22.82 -0.70 5.79
N ASN A 265 21.52 -0.87 5.62
CA ASN A 265 20.59 0.24 5.52
C ASN A 265 20.02 0.57 6.91
N THR A 266 20.60 1.56 7.59
CA THR A 266 20.10 2.01 8.90
C THR A 266 18.99 3.04 8.73
N ILE A 267 17.79 2.70 9.21
CA ILE A 267 16.59 3.54 9.21
C ILE A 267 16.43 4.13 10.61
N HIS A 268 16.52 5.45 10.72
CA HIS A 268 16.24 6.16 11.96
C HIS A 268 14.76 6.50 12.11
N GLY A 269 14.32 6.61 13.36
CA GLY A 269 12.98 7.11 13.68
C GLY A 269 12.80 8.55 13.19
N LYS A 270 11.65 8.80 12.56
CA LYS A 270 11.25 10.09 12.01
C LYS A 270 9.72 10.18 11.98
N PRO A 271 9.14 11.37 11.84
CA PRO A 271 7.70 11.48 11.60
C PRO A 271 7.27 10.67 10.37
N ILE A 272 6.17 9.94 10.51
CA ILE A 272 5.63 9.12 9.41
C ILE A 272 4.95 10.02 8.38
N LEU A 273 5.40 9.93 7.13
CA LEU A 273 4.86 10.65 5.99
C LEU A 273 4.49 9.67 4.88
N PHE A 274 3.25 9.76 4.42
CA PHE A 274 2.80 9.06 3.21
C PHE A 274 3.15 9.88 1.99
N SER A 275 3.77 9.23 1.02
CA SER A 275 4.29 9.89 -0.17
C SER A 275 3.85 9.17 -1.44
N PHE A 276 3.80 9.87 -2.56
CA PHE A 276 3.60 9.25 -3.86
C PHE A 276 4.58 9.75 -4.90
N THR A 277 4.74 8.96 -5.95
CA THR A 277 5.48 9.29 -7.17
C THR A 277 4.82 8.69 -8.40
N ILE A 278 5.17 9.20 -9.56
CA ILE A 278 4.92 8.60 -10.87
C ILE A 278 6.26 7.99 -11.33
N PRO A 279 6.40 6.65 -11.36
CA PRO A 279 7.66 6.02 -11.80
C PRO A 279 7.88 6.20 -13.31
N ASP A 280 9.12 6.10 -13.76
CA ASP A 280 9.48 6.17 -15.20
C ASP A 280 8.89 5.00 -16.02
N THR A 281 8.41 3.98 -15.34
CA THR A 281 7.72 2.83 -15.95
C THR A 281 6.26 3.11 -16.30
N VAL A 282 5.76 4.33 -16.06
CA VAL A 282 4.38 4.76 -16.31
C VAL A 282 3.93 4.46 -17.75
N ARG A 283 2.69 3.95 -17.90
CA ARG A 283 2.08 3.69 -19.21
C ARG A 283 0.98 4.70 -19.54
N ASN A 284 0.18 5.07 -18.53
CA ASN A 284 -0.88 6.06 -18.65
C ASN A 284 -0.48 7.35 -17.93
N ILE A 285 0.41 8.14 -18.54
CA ILE A 285 0.93 9.37 -17.93
C ILE A 285 -0.18 10.40 -17.65
N ASN A 286 -1.16 10.53 -18.55
CA ASN A 286 -2.25 11.49 -18.37
C ASN A 286 -3.17 11.07 -17.20
N GLY A 287 -3.48 9.79 -17.09
CA GLY A 287 -4.23 9.25 -15.96
C GLY A 287 -3.46 9.39 -14.65
N ALA A 288 -2.15 9.09 -14.64
CA ALA A 288 -1.28 9.26 -13.49
C ALA A 288 -1.23 10.72 -13.00
N ILE A 289 -1.10 11.69 -13.91
CA ILE A 289 -1.14 13.12 -13.59
C ILE A 289 -2.51 13.53 -13.03
N SER A 290 -3.59 13.04 -13.62
CA SER A 290 -4.96 13.30 -13.12
C SER A 290 -5.13 12.79 -11.70
N PHE A 291 -4.65 11.58 -11.42
CA PHE A 291 -4.71 10.99 -10.08
C PHE A 291 -3.79 11.71 -9.09
N ALA A 292 -2.57 12.08 -9.50
CA ALA A 292 -1.67 12.89 -8.67
C ALA A 292 -2.30 14.23 -8.25
N LYS A 293 -2.96 14.93 -9.20
CA LYS A 293 -3.69 16.18 -8.91
C LYS A 293 -4.85 15.94 -7.94
N TYR A 294 -5.60 14.86 -8.11
CA TYR A 294 -6.69 14.48 -7.22
C TYR A 294 -6.19 14.27 -5.78
N LEU A 295 -5.07 13.56 -5.59
CA LEU A 295 -4.51 13.30 -4.25
C LEU A 295 -4.09 14.55 -3.49
N ILE A 296 -3.74 15.63 -4.18
CA ILE A 296 -3.28 16.89 -3.56
C ILE A 296 -4.32 18.02 -3.66
N SER A 297 -5.49 17.73 -4.25
CA SER A 297 -6.59 18.71 -4.25
C SER A 297 -7.21 18.83 -2.86
N PRO A 298 -7.63 20.04 -2.46
CA PRO A 298 -8.29 20.27 -1.17
C PRO A 298 -9.65 19.57 -1.08
#